data_ac0305b0252df02f3cc4d95370dce302
#
_entry.id   ac0305b0252df02f3cc4d95370dce302
#
_cell.length_a   1.000
_cell.length_b   1.000
_cell.length_c   1.000
_cell.angle_alpha   90.00
_cell.angle_beta   90.00
_cell.angle_gamma   90.00
#
_symmetry.space_group_name_H-M   'P 1'
#
loop_
_entity.id
_entity.type
_entity.pdbx_description
1 polymer ?
#
loop_
_entity_poly.entity_id
_entity_poly.type
_entity_poly.pdbx_seq_one_letter_code
_entity_poly.pdbx_strand_id
1 'polypeptide(L)'
;MMMRIPDVFNAAQSRLLRERMESAGDAWVDGRVTAGHQGKDVKHNLQLAEDSPVGRELSGIVVAALERHPLFLSAALPGRIYPPMFNRYDGSSEMQFGTHVDGAVRLAPGTGVKIRTDVAATLFLSEPESYEGGELVIEDTYGTQAVKLSAGHMVLYPATSRHRVMPVTGGSRLASFFWVQSMVRDDAQRALLFDLDMAIVRLSRDVPGHAALVDLTGSYHNLVRMWGEP
;
A
#
# COMPACT_ATOMS: atom_id res chain seq x y z
N MET A 1 -1.68 11.65 5.51
CA MET A 1 -1.57 10.77 6.72
C MET A 1 -0.78 9.53 6.35
N MET A 2 0.26 9.17 7.13
CA MET A 2 0.95 7.87 7.04
C MET A 2 0.39 6.92 8.10
N MET A 3 0.11 5.65 7.72
CA MET A 3 -0.52 4.69 8.63
C MET A 3 0.03 3.28 8.44
N ARG A 4 0.25 2.56 9.53
CA ARG A 4 0.56 1.13 9.51
C ARG A 4 -0.73 0.34 9.65
N ILE A 5 -0.96 -0.59 8.74
CA ILE A 5 -2.11 -1.50 8.73
C ILE A 5 -1.58 -2.89 9.11
N PRO A 6 -1.85 -3.38 10.32
CA PRO A 6 -1.42 -4.71 10.73
C PRO A 6 -2.30 -5.79 10.09
N ASP A 7 -1.78 -7.00 10.04
CA ASP A 7 -2.53 -8.25 9.81
C ASP A 7 -3.40 -8.28 8.54
N VAL A 8 -2.94 -7.66 7.42
CA VAL A 8 -3.57 -7.86 6.10
C VAL A 8 -3.52 -9.35 5.75
N PHE A 9 -2.42 -10.00 6.09
CA PHE A 9 -2.24 -11.44 6.05
C PHE A 9 -1.59 -11.95 7.33
N ASN A 10 -2.00 -13.12 7.79
CA ASN A 10 -1.30 -13.82 8.86
C ASN A 10 0.01 -14.46 8.34
N ALA A 11 0.85 -14.96 9.25
CA ALA A 11 2.15 -15.53 8.91
C ALA A 11 2.08 -16.69 7.89
N ALA A 12 1.05 -17.56 7.99
CA ALA A 12 0.89 -18.68 7.06
C ALA A 12 0.51 -18.19 5.66
N GLN A 13 -0.41 -17.22 5.57
CA GLN A 13 -0.82 -16.61 4.30
C GLN A 13 0.33 -15.84 3.65
N SER A 14 1.08 -15.06 4.43
CA SER A 14 2.26 -14.32 3.93
C SER A 14 3.32 -15.25 3.38
N ARG A 15 3.54 -16.39 4.03
CA ARG A 15 4.47 -17.42 3.56
C ARG A 15 4.02 -18.03 2.22
N LEU A 16 2.74 -18.38 2.08
CA LEU A 16 2.21 -18.91 0.83
C LEU A 16 2.36 -17.91 -0.33
N LEU A 17 2.06 -16.63 -0.10
CA LEU A 17 2.25 -15.58 -1.11
C LEU A 17 3.73 -15.48 -1.50
N ARG A 18 4.65 -15.50 -0.53
CA ARG A 18 6.09 -15.46 -0.79
C ARG A 18 6.56 -16.67 -1.59
N GLU A 19 6.20 -17.90 -1.18
CA GLU A 19 6.54 -19.14 -1.90
C GLU A 19 6.02 -19.08 -3.35
N ARG A 20 4.82 -18.57 -3.56
CA ARG A 20 4.24 -18.39 -4.88
C ARG A 20 5.01 -17.38 -5.73
N MET A 21 5.48 -16.26 -5.13
CA MET A 21 6.36 -15.29 -5.77
C MET A 21 7.73 -15.90 -6.12
N GLU A 22 8.36 -16.61 -5.18
CA GLU A 22 9.66 -17.23 -5.38
C GLU A 22 9.64 -18.28 -6.50
N SER A 23 8.53 -19.01 -6.66
CA SER A 23 8.34 -20.00 -7.72
C SER A 23 7.96 -19.40 -9.08
N ALA A 24 7.85 -18.09 -9.22
CA ALA A 24 7.35 -17.43 -10.43
C ALA A 24 8.31 -17.46 -11.64
N GLY A 25 9.57 -17.88 -11.45
CA GLY A 25 10.54 -18.09 -12.55
C GLY A 25 10.65 -16.89 -13.49
N ASP A 26 10.40 -17.12 -14.78
CA ASP A 26 10.53 -16.13 -15.86
C ASP A 26 9.48 -15.00 -15.81
N ALA A 27 8.52 -15.04 -14.88
CA ALA A 27 7.59 -13.93 -14.67
C ALA A 27 8.25 -12.70 -14.01
N TRP A 28 9.45 -12.84 -13.46
CA TRP A 28 10.22 -11.72 -12.96
C TRP A 28 10.91 -10.96 -14.10
N VAL A 29 10.62 -9.66 -14.19
CA VAL A 29 11.18 -8.75 -15.18
C VAL A 29 11.87 -7.56 -14.48
N ASP A 30 12.70 -6.83 -15.24
CA ASP A 30 13.33 -5.59 -14.75
C ASP A 30 12.25 -4.58 -14.34
N GLY A 31 12.28 -4.14 -13.09
CA GLY A 31 11.29 -3.21 -12.56
C GLY A 31 11.27 -1.83 -13.20
N ARG A 32 12.31 -1.46 -13.96
CA ARG A 32 12.35 -0.21 -14.72
C ARG A 32 11.24 -0.08 -15.77
N VAL A 33 10.67 -1.20 -16.21
CA VAL A 33 9.57 -1.22 -17.20
C VAL A 33 8.31 -0.49 -16.72
N THR A 34 8.09 -0.43 -15.40
CA THR A 34 6.93 0.23 -14.79
C THR A 34 7.25 1.61 -14.19
N ALA A 35 8.52 2.00 -14.18
CA ALA A 35 8.94 3.29 -13.65
C ALA A 35 8.66 4.43 -14.64
N GLY A 36 8.21 5.58 -14.11
CA GLY A 36 8.15 6.82 -14.88
C GLY A 36 9.56 7.32 -15.26
N HIS A 37 9.61 8.36 -16.11
CA HIS A 37 10.86 8.87 -16.70
C HIS A 37 11.99 9.08 -15.67
N GLN A 38 11.71 9.75 -14.56
CA GLN A 38 12.70 10.00 -13.49
C GLN A 38 13.03 8.74 -12.67
N GLY A 39 12.04 7.86 -12.46
CA GLY A 39 12.22 6.65 -11.67
C GLY A 39 13.10 5.59 -12.34
N LYS A 40 13.18 5.57 -13.69
CA LYS A 40 13.96 4.56 -14.43
C LYS A 40 15.45 4.60 -14.11
N ASP A 41 16.00 5.79 -13.90
CA ASP A 41 17.44 5.98 -13.69
C ASP A 41 17.89 5.55 -12.29
N VAL A 42 16.97 5.50 -11.34
CA VAL A 42 17.25 5.23 -9.92
C VAL A 42 16.62 3.94 -9.42
N LYS A 43 15.94 3.18 -10.30
CA LYS A 43 15.27 1.93 -9.95
C LYS A 43 16.10 0.73 -10.37
N HIS A 44 16.48 -0.07 -9.39
CA HIS A 44 17.17 -1.34 -9.57
C HIS A 44 16.46 -2.41 -8.73
N ASN A 45 15.53 -3.15 -9.33
CA ASN A 45 14.79 -4.23 -8.70
C ASN A 45 14.16 -5.14 -9.78
N LEU A 46 13.61 -6.25 -9.34
CA LEU A 46 12.74 -7.11 -10.15
C LEU A 46 11.27 -6.87 -9.79
N GLN A 47 10.39 -7.06 -10.76
CA GLN A 47 8.94 -7.05 -10.58
C GLN A 47 8.30 -8.24 -11.28
N LEU A 48 7.19 -8.76 -10.74
CA LEU A 48 6.36 -9.67 -11.51
C LEU A 48 5.72 -8.88 -12.67
N ALA A 49 5.78 -9.42 -13.87
CA ALA A 49 5.10 -8.83 -15.02
C ALA A 49 3.59 -8.70 -14.71
N GLU A 50 3.02 -7.52 -14.96
CA GLU A 50 1.63 -7.20 -14.61
C GLU A 50 0.62 -8.12 -15.33
N ASP A 51 0.96 -8.58 -16.52
CA ASP A 51 0.16 -9.50 -17.34
C ASP A 51 0.43 -10.99 -17.07
N SER A 52 1.39 -11.31 -16.19
CA SER A 52 1.67 -12.69 -15.83
C SER A 52 0.51 -13.35 -15.08
N PRO A 53 0.24 -14.65 -15.31
CA PRO A 53 -0.80 -15.36 -14.56
C PRO A 53 -0.61 -15.29 -13.05
N VAL A 54 0.64 -15.45 -12.58
CA VAL A 54 0.97 -15.38 -11.15
C VAL A 54 0.76 -13.99 -10.59
N GLY A 55 1.14 -12.94 -11.30
CA GLY A 55 0.92 -11.55 -10.89
C GLY A 55 -0.57 -11.24 -10.72
N ARG A 56 -1.40 -11.66 -11.67
CA ARG A 56 -2.87 -11.50 -11.60
C ARG A 56 -3.51 -12.29 -10.45
N GLU A 57 -3.09 -13.55 -10.27
CA GLU A 57 -3.53 -14.40 -9.15
C GLU A 57 -3.27 -13.73 -7.80
N LEU A 58 -2.02 -13.36 -7.55
CA LEU A 58 -1.59 -12.72 -6.31
C LEU A 58 -2.27 -11.36 -6.08
N SER A 59 -2.43 -10.57 -7.15
CA SER A 59 -3.14 -9.30 -7.11
C SER A 59 -4.59 -9.49 -6.64
N GLY A 60 -5.31 -10.47 -7.19
CA GLY A 60 -6.67 -10.81 -6.76
C GLY A 60 -6.75 -11.20 -5.28
N ILE A 61 -5.78 -11.97 -4.78
CA ILE A 61 -5.72 -12.37 -3.36
C ILE A 61 -5.54 -11.13 -2.47
N VAL A 62 -4.63 -10.21 -2.84
CA VAL A 62 -4.38 -8.98 -2.07
C VAL A 62 -5.64 -8.10 -2.07
N VAL A 63 -6.27 -7.86 -3.22
CA VAL A 63 -7.50 -7.06 -3.30
C VAL A 63 -8.60 -7.64 -2.42
N ALA A 64 -8.84 -8.96 -2.50
CA ALA A 64 -9.88 -9.62 -1.70
C ALA A 64 -9.64 -9.52 -0.18
N ALA A 65 -8.37 -9.46 0.26
CA ALA A 65 -8.02 -9.23 1.66
C ALA A 65 -8.29 -7.77 2.06
N LEU A 66 -7.91 -6.82 1.23
CA LEU A 66 -8.08 -5.38 1.47
C LEU A 66 -9.55 -4.98 1.56
N GLU A 67 -10.42 -5.51 0.68
CA GLU A 67 -11.87 -5.23 0.66
C GLU A 67 -12.58 -5.68 1.95
N ARG A 68 -11.94 -6.51 2.76
CA ARG A 68 -12.48 -7.01 4.04
C ARG A 68 -11.74 -6.46 5.26
N HIS A 69 -10.73 -5.62 5.06
CA HIS A 69 -9.90 -5.12 6.15
C HIS A 69 -10.44 -3.78 6.69
N PRO A 70 -11.10 -3.74 7.86
CA PRO A 70 -11.82 -2.54 8.32
C PRO A 70 -10.92 -1.31 8.43
N LEU A 71 -9.69 -1.48 8.97
CA LEU A 71 -8.77 -0.37 9.14
C LEU A 71 -8.28 0.20 7.80
N PHE A 72 -8.08 -0.66 6.80
CA PHE A 72 -7.75 -0.21 5.44
C PHE A 72 -8.91 0.57 4.82
N LEU A 73 -10.13 0.05 4.92
CA LEU A 73 -11.33 0.69 4.37
C LEU A 73 -11.55 2.08 4.99
N SER A 74 -11.40 2.20 6.31
CA SER A 74 -11.53 3.48 7.01
C SER A 74 -10.41 4.46 6.64
N ALA A 75 -9.15 4.00 6.56
CA ALA A 75 -7.99 4.87 6.31
C ALA A 75 -7.87 5.34 4.87
N ALA A 76 -8.16 4.47 3.91
CA ALA A 76 -7.99 4.74 2.49
C ALA A 76 -9.27 5.26 1.80
N LEU A 77 -10.47 4.96 2.33
CA LEU A 77 -11.76 5.23 1.69
C LEU A 77 -11.72 4.87 0.20
N PRO A 78 -11.46 3.60 -0.17
CA PRO A 78 -11.11 3.25 -1.54
C PRO A 78 -12.31 3.40 -2.49
N GLY A 79 -12.17 4.25 -3.49
CA GLY A 79 -13.05 4.29 -4.66
C GLY A 79 -12.57 3.31 -5.73
N ARG A 80 -11.24 3.25 -5.94
CA ARG A 80 -10.59 2.28 -6.85
C ARG A 80 -9.24 1.88 -6.31
N ILE A 81 -8.91 0.59 -6.44
CA ILE A 81 -7.59 0.06 -6.10
C ILE A 81 -6.88 -0.26 -7.42
N TYR A 82 -5.69 0.32 -7.65
CA TYR A 82 -4.83 -0.14 -8.75
C TYR A 82 -4.40 -1.57 -8.47
N PRO A 83 -4.44 -2.48 -9.47
CA PRO A 83 -4.06 -3.87 -9.25
C PRO A 83 -2.71 -4.00 -8.56
N PRO A 84 -2.63 -4.63 -7.38
CA PRO A 84 -1.39 -4.81 -6.65
C PRO A 84 -0.29 -5.44 -7.51
N MET A 85 0.87 -4.82 -7.49
CA MET A 85 2.08 -5.24 -8.15
C MET A 85 3.05 -5.83 -7.12
N PHE A 86 4.02 -6.61 -7.58
CA PHE A 86 4.95 -7.32 -6.69
C PHE A 86 6.39 -7.02 -7.09
N ASN A 87 7.22 -6.74 -6.10
CA ASN A 87 8.64 -6.46 -6.31
C ASN A 87 9.53 -7.34 -5.45
N ARG A 88 10.77 -7.47 -5.92
CA ARG A 88 11.86 -8.16 -5.26
C ARG A 88 13.11 -7.31 -5.32
N TYR A 89 13.79 -7.21 -4.20
CA TYR A 89 15.10 -6.57 -4.07
C TYR A 89 16.07 -7.56 -3.45
N ASP A 90 17.14 -7.88 -4.16
CA ASP A 90 18.14 -8.87 -3.74
C ASP A 90 19.43 -8.20 -3.27
N GLY A 91 19.95 -8.63 -2.13
CA GLY A 91 21.19 -8.13 -1.54
C GLY A 91 22.44 -8.46 -2.36
N SER A 92 22.42 -9.55 -3.12
CA SER A 92 23.54 -9.92 -4.00
C SER A 92 23.84 -8.90 -5.10
N SER A 93 22.89 -8.04 -5.43
CA SER A 93 22.99 -7.00 -6.46
C SER A 93 22.74 -5.60 -5.91
N GLU A 94 22.72 -5.43 -4.60
CA GLU A 94 22.44 -4.16 -3.91
C GLU A 94 21.22 -3.41 -4.49
N MET A 95 20.16 -4.16 -4.76
CA MET A 95 18.95 -3.61 -5.38
C MET A 95 18.30 -2.55 -4.50
N GLN A 96 17.83 -1.47 -5.15
CA GLN A 96 17.27 -0.30 -4.48
C GLN A 96 16.27 0.42 -5.39
N PHE A 97 15.58 1.39 -4.83
CA PHE A 97 14.84 2.37 -5.61
C PHE A 97 15.08 3.76 -5.01
N GLY A 98 15.80 4.59 -5.73
CA GLY A 98 16.17 5.93 -5.29
C GLY A 98 14.97 6.85 -5.06
N THR A 99 15.22 8.04 -4.51
CA THR A 99 14.17 9.00 -4.17
C THR A 99 13.35 9.41 -5.39
N HIS A 100 12.03 9.28 -5.28
CA HIS A 100 11.07 9.64 -6.31
C HIS A 100 9.71 10.04 -5.70
N VAL A 101 8.81 10.50 -6.54
CA VAL A 101 7.38 10.69 -6.27
C VAL A 101 6.61 9.85 -7.28
N ASP A 102 5.51 9.28 -6.84
CA ASP A 102 4.65 8.48 -7.70
C ASP A 102 3.97 9.32 -8.79
N GLY A 103 3.73 8.71 -9.95
CA GLY A 103 2.96 9.36 -11.01
C GLY A 103 1.51 9.55 -10.58
N ALA A 104 0.95 10.75 -10.80
CA ALA A 104 -0.37 11.15 -10.31
C ALA A 104 -1.55 10.33 -10.86
N VAL A 105 -1.38 9.67 -12.02
CA VAL A 105 -2.41 8.85 -12.67
C VAL A 105 -1.76 7.61 -13.28
N ARG A 106 -2.39 6.48 -13.08
CA ARG A 106 -2.00 5.21 -13.68
C ARG A 106 -3.14 4.64 -14.53
N LEU A 107 -2.77 3.96 -15.60
CA LEU A 107 -3.71 3.26 -16.47
C LEU A 107 -3.81 1.81 -16.00
N ALA A 108 -4.99 1.36 -15.58
CA ALA A 108 -5.18 -0.02 -15.15
C ALA A 108 -5.01 -0.99 -16.33
N PRO A 109 -4.16 -2.03 -16.20
CA PRO A 109 -3.84 -2.95 -17.28
C PRO A 109 -5.11 -3.58 -17.90
N GLY A 110 -5.16 -3.61 -19.24
CA GLY A 110 -6.24 -4.28 -20.00
C GLY A 110 -7.61 -3.59 -19.95
N THR A 111 -7.78 -2.49 -19.21
CA THR A 111 -9.11 -1.87 -19.02
C THR A 111 -9.24 -0.47 -19.64
N GLY A 112 -8.14 0.24 -19.87
CA GLY A 112 -8.15 1.65 -20.26
C GLY A 112 -8.61 2.62 -19.16
N VAL A 113 -8.90 2.12 -17.95
CA VAL A 113 -9.36 2.96 -16.83
C VAL A 113 -8.19 3.70 -16.20
N LYS A 114 -8.32 5.01 -16.10
CA LYS A 114 -7.38 5.87 -15.38
C LYS A 114 -7.70 5.85 -13.89
N ILE A 115 -6.69 5.61 -13.07
CA ILE A 115 -6.78 5.59 -11.61
C ILE A 115 -5.86 6.68 -11.09
N ARG A 116 -6.43 7.64 -10.34
CA ARG A 116 -5.68 8.68 -9.62
C ARG A 116 -4.97 8.04 -8.43
N THR A 117 -3.72 8.39 -8.20
CA THR A 117 -2.92 7.87 -7.11
C THR A 117 -2.96 8.82 -5.92
N ASP A 118 -3.94 8.67 -5.03
CA ASP A 118 -4.08 9.51 -3.84
C ASP A 118 -3.27 8.93 -2.67
N VAL A 119 -3.37 7.63 -2.49
CA VAL A 119 -2.69 6.88 -1.43
C VAL A 119 -1.81 5.82 -2.07
N ALA A 120 -0.55 5.77 -1.65
CA ALA A 120 0.39 4.69 -1.95
C ALA A 120 0.38 3.66 -0.82
N ALA A 121 0.57 2.39 -1.17
CA ALA A 121 0.60 1.28 -0.25
C ALA A 121 1.80 0.37 -0.50
N THR A 122 2.42 -0.11 0.57
CA THR A 122 3.42 -1.19 0.52
C THR A 122 3.07 -2.24 1.56
N LEU A 123 2.75 -3.44 1.09
CA LEU A 123 2.50 -4.64 1.89
C LEU A 123 3.79 -5.47 1.92
N PHE A 124 4.37 -5.66 3.09
CA PHE A 124 5.61 -6.41 3.29
C PHE A 124 5.31 -7.91 3.28
N LEU A 125 6.12 -8.69 2.56
CA LEU A 125 5.97 -10.15 2.42
C LEU A 125 7.21 -10.93 2.88
N SER A 126 8.34 -10.25 3.12
CA SER A 126 9.52 -10.81 3.81
C SER A 126 9.55 -10.36 5.26
N GLU A 127 9.98 -11.25 6.16
CA GLU A 127 10.21 -10.88 7.56
C GLU A 127 11.39 -9.90 7.65
N PRO A 128 11.33 -8.88 8.53
CA PRO A 128 12.36 -7.85 8.62
C PRO A 128 13.76 -8.38 8.93
N GLU A 129 13.86 -9.52 9.61
CA GLU A 129 15.12 -10.18 9.97
C GLU A 129 15.72 -11.01 8.81
N SER A 130 14.93 -11.28 7.75
CA SER A 130 15.34 -12.12 6.61
C SER A 130 16.15 -11.37 5.55
N TYR A 131 16.31 -10.05 5.70
CA TYR A 131 17.09 -9.22 4.78
C TYR A 131 17.71 -8.03 5.51
N GLU A 132 18.80 -7.49 4.99
CA GLU A 132 19.50 -6.31 5.49
C GLU A 132 19.25 -5.09 4.61
N GLY A 133 19.11 -3.92 5.22
CA GLY A 133 18.69 -2.70 4.51
C GLY A 133 17.24 -2.77 4.03
N GLY A 134 16.95 -2.21 2.88
CA GLY A 134 15.64 -2.31 2.22
C GLY A 134 14.50 -1.59 2.93
N GLU A 135 14.79 -0.67 3.85
CA GLU A 135 13.77 0.17 4.49
C GLU A 135 13.06 1.01 3.42
N LEU A 136 11.74 1.07 3.50
CA LEU A 136 10.97 2.08 2.80
C LEU A 136 11.07 3.40 3.59
N VAL A 137 11.74 4.38 3.00
CA VAL A 137 11.95 5.70 3.62
C VAL A 137 10.99 6.68 2.98
N ILE A 138 10.14 7.30 3.79
CA ILE A 138 9.10 8.25 3.36
C ILE A 138 9.43 9.61 3.99
N GLU A 139 9.50 10.65 3.16
CA GLU A 139 9.68 12.02 3.59
C GLU A 139 8.30 12.65 3.87
N ASP A 140 8.09 13.08 5.10
CA ASP A 140 6.89 13.74 5.56
C ASP A 140 7.21 15.17 6.00
N THR A 141 6.21 16.00 6.24
CA THR A 141 6.32 17.38 6.74
C THR A 141 7.10 17.46 8.05
N TYR A 142 7.03 16.42 8.88
CA TYR A 142 7.68 16.33 10.18
C TYR A 142 9.00 15.54 10.16
N GLY A 143 9.55 15.25 9.00
CA GLY A 143 10.81 14.54 8.84
C GLY A 143 10.70 13.24 8.05
N THR A 144 11.69 12.39 8.22
CA THR A 144 11.82 11.14 7.46
C THR A 144 11.44 9.95 8.32
N GLN A 145 10.59 9.08 7.79
CA GLN A 145 10.18 7.83 8.44
C GLN A 145 10.78 6.63 7.70
N ALA A 146 11.56 5.82 8.38
CA ALA A 146 12.04 4.54 7.87
C ALA A 146 11.07 3.43 8.32
N VAL A 147 10.55 2.68 7.35
CA VAL A 147 9.54 1.65 7.57
C VAL A 147 10.05 0.30 7.12
N LYS A 148 10.02 -0.68 8.03
CA LYS A 148 10.34 -2.08 7.79
C LYS A 148 9.43 -2.90 8.69
N LEU A 149 8.39 -3.53 8.12
CA LEU A 149 7.34 -4.22 8.87
C LEU A 149 7.45 -5.72 8.71
N SER A 150 6.87 -6.46 9.65
CA SER A 150 6.72 -7.91 9.56
C SER A 150 5.89 -8.30 8.33
N ALA A 151 6.10 -9.51 7.84
CA ALA A 151 5.34 -10.04 6.72
C ALA A 151 3.83 -10.04 7.01
N GLY A 152 3.04 -9.61 6.03
CA GLY A 152 1.58 -9.48 6.16
C GLY A 152 1.11 -8.12 6.67
N HIS A 153 2.02 -7.25 7.10
CA HIS A 153 1.69 -5.87 7.50
C HIS A 153 1.94 -4.89 6.35
N MET A 154 1.20 -3.80 6.35
CA MET A 154 1.23 -2.81 5.27
C MET A 154 1.44 -1.39 5.82
N VAL A 155 2.04 -0.53 5.03
CA VAL A 155 2.04 0.91 5.26
C VAL A 155 1.26 1.61 4.15
N LEU A 156 0.41 2.55 4.53
CA LEU A 156 -0.24 3.53 3.66
C LEU A 156 0.43 4.89 3.86
N TYR A 157 0.61 5.65 2.78
CA TYR A 157 1.14 7.01 2.82
C TYR A 157 0.61 7.83 1.63
N PRO A 158 0.60 9.16 1.71
CA PRO A 158 0.19 10.00 0.58
C PRO A 158 1.10 9.75 -0.63
N ALA A 159 0.53 9.46 -1.79
CA ALA A 159 1.30 9.23 -3.02
C ALA A 159 2.09 10.48 -3.47
N THR A 160 1.80 11.64 -2.90
CA THR A 160 2.54 12.89 -3.08
C THR A 160 3.86 12.93 -2.31
N SER A 161 4.09 12.00 -1.38
CA SER A 161 5.30 11.95 -0.55
C SER A 161 6.51 11.54 -1.39
N ARG A 162 7.65 12.20 -1.17
CA ARG A 162 8.94 11.70 -1.65
C ARG A 162 9.30 10.45 -0.87
N HIS A 163 9.70 9.41 -1.57
CA HIS A 163 10.07 8.15 -0.91
C HIS A 163 11.12 7.38 -1.69
N ARG A 164 11.75 6.41 -1.03
CA ARG A 164 12.77 5.53 -1.59
C ARG A 164 12.80 4.19 -0.89
N VAL A 165 13.33 3.18 -1.55
CA VAL A 165 13.72 1.91 -0.92
C VAL A 165 15.24 1.90 -0.80
N MET A 166 15.74 1.80 0.42
CA MET A 166 17.19 1.74 0.70
C MET A 166 17.79 0.48 0.06
N PRO A 167 19.10 0.49 -0.25
CA PRO A 167 19.76 -0.70 -0.76
C PRO A 167 19.52 -1.91 0.13
N VAL A 168 19.18 -3.03 -0.48
CA VAL A 168 19.19 -4.34 0.20
C VAL A 168 20.61 -4.88 0.08
N THR A 169 21.27 -5.11 1.22
CA THR A 169 22.66 -5.52 1.30
C THR A 169 22.84 -7.00 1.65
N GLY A 170 21.75 -7.67 2.10
CA GLY A 170 21.71 -9.08 2.41
C GLY A 170 20.30 -9.63 2.30
N GLY A 171 20.17 -10.91 1.94
CA GLY A 171 18.88 -11.56 1.78
C GLY A 171 18.04 -11.06 0.61
N SER A 172 16.71 -11.20 0.73
CA SER A 172 15.76 -10.79 -0.33
C SER A 172 14.50 -10.17 0.27
N ARG A 173 14.20 -8.93 -0.13
CA ARG A 173 12.99 -8.21 0.25
C ARG A 173 11.92 -8.40 -0.80
N LEU A 174 10.82 -9.05 -0.44
CA LEU A 174 9.61 -9.19 -1.24
C LEU A 174 8.50 -8.30 -0.68
N ALA A 175 7.80 -7.60 -1.55
CA ALA A 175 6.66 -6.78 -1.18
C ALA A 175 5.64 -6.68 -2.31
N SER A 176 4.39 -6.41 -1.96
CA SER A 176 3.39 -5.90 -2.89
C SER A 176 3.25 -4.40 -2.71
N PHE A 177 3.03 -3.68 -3.80
CA PHE A 177 2.82 -2.24 -3.79
C PHE A 177 1.72 -1.87 -4.78
N PHE A 178 0.96 -0.84 -4.44
CA PHE A 178 -0.18 -0.39 -5.26
C PHE A 178 -0.61 1.01 -4.86
N TRP A 179 -1.59 1.54 -5.58
CA TRP A 179 -2.19 2.84 -5.28
C TRP A 179 -3.69 2.73 -5.13
N VAL A 180 -4.23 3.65 -4.36
CA VAL A 180 -5.67 3.79 -4.16
C VAL A 180 -6.10 5.17 -4.65
N GLN A 181 -7.09 5.19 -5.53
CA GLN A 181 -7.91 6.38 -5.74
C GLN A 181 -8.93 6.40 -4.62
N SER A 182 -8.76 7.31 -3.69
CA SER A 182 -9.70 7.49 -2.60
C SER A 182 -10.98 8.18 -3.08
N MET A 183 -12.10 7.83 -2.48
CA MET A 183 -13.36 8.59 -2.63
C MET A 183 -13.20 10.02 -2.11
N VAL A 184 -12.34 10.22 -1.09
CA VAL A 184 -12.02 11.55 -0.55
C VAL A 184 -10.60 11.92 -0.97
N ARG A 185 -10.48 12.84 -1.92
CA ARG A 185 -9.22 13.20 -2.56
C ARG A 185 -8.23 13.87 -1.61
N ASP A 186 -8.72 14.75 -0.75
CA ASP A 186 -7.89 15.54 0.15
C ASP A 186 -7.36 14.72 1.33
N ASP A 187 -6.06 14.77 1.58
CA ASP A 187 -5.40 13.97 2.62
C ASP A 187 -5.78 14.42 4.03
N ALA A 188 -6.01 15.72 4.26
CA ALA A 188 -6.40 16.23 5.57
C ALA A 188 -7.85 15.83 5.88
N GLN A 189 -8.74 15.86 4.88
CA GLN A 189 -10.12 15.40 5.03
C GLN A 189 -10.17 13.89 5.32
N ARG A 190 -9.36 13.07 4.63
CA ARG A 190 -9.27 11.63 4.94
C ARG A 190 -8.76 11.39 6.36
N ALA A 191 -7.75 12.12 6.80
CA ALA A 191 -7.22 12.00 8.16
C ALA A 191 -8.30 12.33 9.19
N LEU A 192 -9.05 13.42 9.00
CA LEU A 192 -10.13 13.81 9.89
C LEU A 192 -11.26 12.78 9.94
N LEU A 193 -11.67 12.23 8.80
CA LEU A 193 -12.65 11.15 8.73
C LEU A 193 -12.17 9.90 9.45
N PHE A 194 -10.92 9.52 9.26
CA PHE A 194 -10.32 8.39 9.95
C PHE A 194 -10.33 8.59 11.48
N ASP A 195 -9.91 9.75 11.96
CA ASP A 195 -9.90 10.05 13.40
C ASP A 195 -11.31 10.00 14.00
N LEU A 196 -12.30 10.53 13.28
CA LEU A 196 -13.71 10.48 13.69
C LEU A 196 -14.23 9.04 13.72
N ASP A 197 -13.97 8.23 12.69
CA ASP A 197 -14.37 6.83 12.64
C ASP A 197 -13.74 6.03 13.80
N MET A 198 -12.44 6.21 14.04
CA MET A 198 -11.76 5.56 15.17
C MET A 198 -12.30 6.01 16.53
N ALA A 199 -12.75 7.27 16.66
CA ALA A 199 -13.41 7.74 17.88
C ALA A 199 -14.79 7.08 18.07
N ILE A 200 -15.57 6.95 16.99
CA ILE A 200 -16.88 6.25 17.02
C ILE A 200 -16.67 4.78 17.41
N VAL A 201 -15.70 4.10 16.80
CA VAL A 201 -15.38 2.69 17.11
C VAL A 201 -15.01 2.52 18.58
N ARG A 202 -14.15 3.39 19.13
CA ARG A 202 -13.78 3.36 20.55
C ARG A 202 -14.99 3.59 21.46
N LEU A 203 -15.78 4.63 21.19
CA LEU A 203 -16.97 4.94 21.98
C LEU A 203 -18.00 3.80 21.95
N SER A 204 -18.21 3.20 20.75
CA SER A 204 -19.12 2.06 20.59
C SER A 204 -18.70 0.84 21.40
N ARG A 205 -17.38 0.62 21.52
CA ARG A 205 -16.82 -0.48 22.32
C ARG A 205 -16.89 -0.18 23.82
N ASP A 206 -16.52 1.04 24.22
CA ASP A 206 -16.32 1.41 25.63
C ASP A 206 -17.66 1.77 26.30
N VAL A 207 -18.64 2.31 25.54
CA VAL A 207 -19.99 2.67 26.02
C VAL A 207 -21.04 2.25 25.00
N PRO A 208 -21.33 0.93 24.87
CA PRO A 208 -22.31 0.43 23.91
C PRO A 208 -23.71 1.07 24.12
N GLY A 209 -24.33 1.50 23.02
CA GLY A 209 -25.67 2.12 23.06
C GLY A 209 -25.68 3.59 23.49
N HIS A 210 -24.52 4.26 23.61
CA HIS A 210 -24.49 5.69 23.89
C HIS A 210 -25.25 6.49 22.82
N ALA A 211 -26.16 7.38 23.24
CA ALA A 211 -27.03 8.12 22.30
C ALA A 211 -26.26 8.92 21.25
N ALA A 212 -25.11 9.51 21.60
CA ALA A 212 -24.28 10.27 20.68
C ALA A 212 -23.69 9.42 19.53
N LEU A 213 -23.71 8.09 19.58
CA LEU A 213 -23.22 7.24 18.50
C LEU A 213 -24.00 7.45 17.21
N VAL A 214 -25.31 7.66 17.30
CA VAL A 214 -26.17 7.92 16.13
C VAL A 214 -25.76 9.25 15.48
N ASP A 215 -25.59 10.30 16.27
CA ASP A 215 -25.24 11.64 15.79
C ASP A 215 -23.84 11.69 15.20
N LEU A 216 -22.85 11.04 15.87
CA LEU A 216 -21.46 10.98 15.37
C LEU A 216 -21.38 10.16 14.08
N THR A 217 -22.05 9.01 14.01
CA THR A 217 -22.10 8.18 12.80
C THR A 217 -22.81 8.92 11.68
N GLY A 218 -23.89 9.63 11.97
CA GLY A 218 -24.60 10.51 11.02
C GLY A 218 -23.69 11.61 10.48
N SER A 219 -22.94 12.28 11.36
CA SER A 219 -21.94 13.30 10.98
C SER A 219 -20.86 12.73 10.10
N TYR A 220 -20.28 11.56 10.45
CA TYR A 220 -19.29 10.86 9.63
C TYR A 220 -19.81 10.61 8.20
N HIS A 221 -20.98 9.97 8.08
CA HIS A 221 -21.54 9.66 6.76
C HIS A 221 -21.89 10.92 5.94
N ASN A 222 -22.31 11.99 6.61
CA ASN A 222 -22.60 13.26 5.93
C ASN A 222 -21.31 13.93 5.42
N LEU A 223 -20.23 13.89 6.20
CA LEU A 223 -18.91 14.38 5.75
C LEU A 223 -18.40 13.55 4.55
N VAL A 224 -18.56 12.22 4.57
CA VAL A 224 -18.22 11.38 3.41
C VAL A 224 -19.05 11.77 2.18
N ARG A 225 -20.36 12.04 2.33
CA ARG A 225 -21.21 12.52 1.20
C ARG A 225 -20.78 13.89 0.69
N MET A 226 -20.34 14.78 1.56
CA MET A 226 -19.91 16.15 1.20
C MET A 226 -18.55 16.16 0.50
N TRP A 227 -17.64 15.29 0.86
CA TRP A 227 -16.25 15.30 0.40
C TRP A 227 -15.94 14.17 -0.59
N GLY A 228 -16.80 13.15 -0.67
CA GLY A 228 -16.61 12.01 -1.54
C GLY A 228 -16.89 12.34 -3.00
N GLU A 229 -15.96 11.89 -3.86
CA GLU A 229 -16.09 11.86 -5.31
C GLU A 229 -16.31 10.39 -5.73
N PRO A 230 -17.35 10.07 -6.51
CA PRO A 230 -17.64 8.69 -6.94
C PRO A 230 -16.62 8.11 -7.92
#